data_78fed02295d846918432c915f8393413
#
_entry.id   78fed02295d846918432c915f8393413
#
_cell.length_a   1.000
_cell.length_b   1.000
_cell.length_c   1.000
_cell.angle_alpha   90.00
_cell.angle_beta   90.00
_cell.angle_gamma   90.00
#
_symmetry.space_group_name_H-M   'P 1'
#
loop_
_entity.id
_entity.type
_entity.pdbx_description
1 polymer ?
#
loop_
_entity_poly.entity_id
_entity_poly.type
_entity_poly.pdbx_seq_one_letter_code
_entity_poly.pdbx_strand_id
1 'polypeptide(L)'
;MKKLTSALFIIFIIFSTKAFAADNEIIKRITEGEESAKITIIAYESLTCGHCANFHKDVYPELKKDFIDKGLVRIEFRHFPLDLAAFNASKIAQCNNDGSSSIMNTLYSGQTKWARGKTPEEATGYLKKFLEGENVNVNFEKCLSDKAIEDYVLNDRIDGVKKFEVNATPTIIINDKKFDKALNYKNLKKYLEKLI
;
A
#
# COMPACT_ATOMS: atom_id res chain seq x y z
N MET A 1 14.61 34.82 75.61
CA MET A 1 14.26 33.56 74.95
C MET A 1 13.70 33.88 73.61
N LYS A 2 14.53 33.79 72.50
CA LYS A 2 14.13 34.09 71.15
C LYS A 2 13.78 32.74 70.43
N LYS A 3 12.53 32.59 70.01
CA LYS A 3 12.12 31.42 69.25
C LYS A 3 12.49 31.65 67.79
N LEU A 4 13.33 30.76 67.23
CA LEU A 4 13.74 30.74 65.85
C LEU A 4 12.76 29.83 65.13
N THR A 5 11.88 30.39 64.27
CA THR A 5 10.99 29.63 63.43
C THR A 5 11.69 29.37 62.10
N SER A 6 12.07 28.12 61.89
CA SER A 6 12.67 27.64 60.65
C SER A 6 11.55 27.41 59.61
N ALA A 7 11.52 28.22 58.57
CA ALA A 7 10.62 28.01 57.42
C ALA A 7 11.29 27.08 56.41
N LEU A 8 10.70 25.88 56.26
CA LEU A 8 11.14 24.90 55.27
C LEU A 8 10.52 25.27 53.91
N PHE A 9 11.33 25.77 53.00
CA PHE A 9 10.91 25.99 51.59
C PHE A 9 11.00 24.65 50.83
N ILE A 10 9.86 24.03 50.56
CA ILE A 10 9.76 22.87 49.67
C ILE A 10 9.72 23.38 48.23
N ILE A 11 10.82 23.23 47.50
CA ILE A 11 10.89 23.51 46.08
C ILE A 11 10.24 22.34 45.32
N PHE A 12 9.03 22.58 44.83
CA PHE A 12 8.33 21.64 43.94
C PHE A 12 8.91 21.77 42.53
N ILE A 13 9.84 20.88 42.13
CA ILE A 13 10.34 20.81 40.78
C ILE A 13 9.28 20.11 39.95
N ILE A 14 8.50 20.90 39.16
CA ILE A 14 7.57 20.39 38.19
C ILE A 14 8.37 19.89 37.00
N PHE A 15 8.58 18.58 36.91
CA PHE A 15 9.07 17.93 35.70
C PHE A 15 7.95 17.94 34.68
N SER A 16 7.97 18.93 33.77
CA SER A 16 7.13 18.91 32.54
C SER A 16 7.63 17.78 31.65
N THR A 17 7.04 16.61 31.77
CA THR A 17 7.16 15.57 30.73
C THR A 17 6.43 16.04 29.49
N LYS A 18 7.17 16.52 28.50
CA LYS A 18 6.64 16.67 27.15
C LYS A 18 6.34 15.23 26.66
N ALA A 19 5.08 14.84 26.71
CA ALA A 19 4.62 13.68 25.99
C ALA A 19 4.85 13.98 24.49
N PHE A 20 5.81 13.31 23.88
CA PHE A 20 5.88 13.23 22.44
C PHE A 20 4.65 12.42 22.01
N ALA A 21 3.59 13.11 21.61
CA ALA A 21 2.56 12.51 20.82
C ALA A 21 3.24 12.12 19.48
N ALA A 22 3.46 10.85 19.26
CA ALA A 22 3.77 10.36 17.95
C ALA A 22 2.54 10.70 17.09
N ASP A 23 2.71 11.60 16.13
CA ASP A 23 1.70 11.89 15.11
C ASP A 23 1.56 10.60 14.31
N ASN A 24 0.63 9.73 14.70
CA ASN A 24 0.28 8.55 13.93
C ASN A 24 -0.52 9.02 12.71
N GLU A 25 0.19 9.50 11.70
CA GLU A 25 -0.42 9.81 10.42
C GLU A 25 -1.10 8.54 9.87
N ILE A 26 -2.40 8.64 9.61
CA ILE A 26 -3.17 7.52 9.04
C ILE A 26 -2.66 7.24 7.64
N ILE A 27 -2.19 6.00 7.42
CA ILE A 27 -1.77 5.57 6.09
C ILE A 27 -3.00 5.44 5.18
N LYS A 28 -3.02 6.23 4.11
CA LYS A 28 -4.11 6.25 3.14
C LYS A 28 -4.03 5.03 2.22
N ARG A 29 -5.16 4.38 2.01
CA ARG A 29 -5.30 3.28 1.05
C ARG A 29 -5.04 3.79 -0.39
N ILE A 30 -4.28 3.04 -1.17
CA ILE A 30 -4.17 3.28 -2.61
C ILE A 30 -5.49 2.85 -3.25
N THR A 31 -6.21 3.82 -3.83
CA THR A 31 -7.54 3.57 -4.40
C THR A 31 -7.77 4.38 -5.67
N GLU A 32 -8.66 3.87 -6.54
CA GLU A 32 -9.21 4.63 -7.66
C GLU A 32 -10.72 4.43 -7.76
N GLY A 33 -11.42 5.44 -8.27
CA GLY A 33 -12.87 5.47 -8.40
C GLY A 33 -13.56 6.23 -7.28
N GLU A 34 -14.85 6.41 -7.43
CA GLU A 34 -15.68 7.18 -6.50
C GLU A 34 -15.94 6.40 -5.21
N GLU A 35 -15.90 7.09 -4.06
CA GLU A 35 -16.25 6.47 -2.76
C GLU A 35 -17.69 5.97 -2.73
N SER A 36 -18.57 6.61 -3.49
CA SER A 36 -20.00 6.26 -3.60
C SER A 36 -20.27 5.08 -4.54
N ALA A 37 -19.25 4.51 -5.18
CA ALA A 37 -19.41 3.38 -6.09
C ALA A 37 -20.02 2.17 -5.36
N LYS A 38 -21.06 1.57 -5.96
CA LYS A 38 -21.76 0.42 -5.37
C LYS A 38 -20.94 -0.87 -5.38
N ILE A 39 -19.94 -0.94 -6.23
CA ILE A 39 -19.08 -2.12 -6.36
C ILE A 39 -17.69 -1.75 -5.89
N THR A 40 -17.19 -2.49 -4.91
CA THR A 40 -15.80 -2.37 -4.46
C THR A 40 -15.02 -3.60 -4.90
N ILE A 41 -13.89 -3.35 -5.57
CA ILE A 41 -12.89 -4.37 -5.89
C ILE A 41 -11.72 -4.18 -4.93
N ILE A 42 -11.25 -5.25 -4.30
CA ILE A 42 -9.98 -5.29 -3.60
C ILE A 42 -9.03 -6.18 -4.39
N ALA A 43 -7.89 -5.64 -4.79
CA ALA A 43 -6.85 -6.38 -5.50
C ALA A 43 -5.66 -6.60 -4.56
N TYR A 44 -5.43 -7.86 -4.13
CA TYR A 44 -4.23 -8.24 -3.40
C TYR A 44 -3.12 -8.58 -4.38
N GLU A 45 -2.04 -7.82 -4.32
CA GLU A 45 -1.02 -7.83 -5.36
C GLU A 45 0.41 -7.82 -4.81
N SER A 46 1.33 -8.37 -5.59
CA SER A 46 2.78 -8.30 -5.34
C SER A 46 3.48 -7.61 -6.50
N LEU A 47 4.32 -6.64 -6.19
CA LEU A 47 5.01 -5.83 -7.21
C LEU A 47 6.10 -6.63 -7.98
N THR A 48 6.49 -7.81 -7.53
CA THR A 48 7.36 -8.73 -8.28
C THR A 48 6.60 -9.80 -9.06
N CYS A 49 5.27 -9.90 -8.87
CA CYS A 49 4.45 -10.90 -9.52
C CYS A 49 4.18 -10.55 -10.99
N GLY A 50 4.60 -11.41 -11.94
CA GLY A 50 4.35 -11.21 -13.36
C GLY A 50 2.85 -11.26 -13.74
N HIS A 51 2.03 -12.06 -13.04
CA HIS A 51 0.59 -12.08 -13.25
C HIS A 51 -0.09 -10.78 -12.81
N CYS A 52 0.43 -10.12 -11.76
CA CYS A 52 -0.03 -8.78 -11.38
C CYS A 52 0.34 -7.74 -12.43
N ALA A 53 1.56 -7.78 -12.97
CA ALA A 53 1.95 -6.90 -14.08
C ALA A 53 1.06 -7.11 -15.32
N ASN A 54 0.71 -8.35 -15.65
CA ASN A 54 -0.23 -8.65 -16.73
C ASN A 54 -1.64 -8.11 -16.43
N PHE A 55 -2.11 -8.19 -15.18
CA PHE A 55 -3.39 -7.58 -14.79
C PHE A 55 -3.38 -6.07 -15.05
N HIS A 56 -2.33 -5.37 -14.62
CA HIS A 56 -2.16 -3.92 -14.84
C HIS A 56 -2.02 -3.55 -16.32
N LYS A 57 -1.44 -4.43 -17.14
CA LYS A 57 -1.25 -4.19 -18.57
C LYS A 57 -2.50 -4.51 -19.38
N ASP A 58 -3.15 -5.65 -19.13
CA ASP A 58 -4.12 -6.25 -20.06
C ASP A 58 -5.56 -6.18 -19.56
N VAL A 59 -5.80 -5.96 -18.25
CA VAL A 59 -7.15 -6.01 -17.65
C VAL A 59 -7.54 -4.67 -17.05
N TYR A 60 -6.66 -4.10 -16.24
CA TYR A 60 -6.94 -2.89 -15.49
C TYR A 60 -7.27 -1.66 -16.36
N PRO A 61 -6.62 -1.38 -17.50
CA PRO A 61 -6.97 -0.24 -18.36
C PRO A 61 -8.41 -0.27 -18.84
N GLU A 62 -8.89 -1.44 -19.27
CA GLU A 62 -10.27 -1.63 -19.70
C GLU A 62 -11.27 -1.55 -18.53
N LEU A 63 -10.90 -2.13 -17.37
CA LEU A 63 -11.67 -2.01 -16.14
C LEU A 63 -11.81 -0.55 -15.72
N LYS A 64 -10.71 0.20 -15.76
CA LYS A 64 -10.70 1.63 -15.45
C LYS A 64 -11.65 2.40 -16.34
N LYS A 65 -11.47 2.30 -17.64
CA LYS A 65 -12.27 3.01 -18.66
C LYS A 65 -13.77 2.70 -18.58
N ASP A 66 -14.12 1.40 -18.42
CA ASP A 66 -15.50 0.96 -18.56
C ASP A 66 -16.30 1.03 -17.26
N PHE A 67 -15.63 1.02 -16.08
CA PHE A 67 -16.31 0.94 -14.80
C PHE A 67 -15.82 1.98 -13.77
N ILE A 68 -14.51 2.16 -13.60
CA ILE A 68 -13.98 3.04 -12.56
C ILE A 68 -14.21 4.50 -12.91
N ASP A 69 -13.82 4.92 -14.12
CA ASP A 69 -13.99 6.30 -14.60
C ASP A 69 -15.48 6.69 -14.79
N LYS A 70 -16.37 5.70 -14.78
CA LYS A 70 -17.83 5.92 -14.80
C LYS A 70 -18.47 5.93 -13.41
N GLY A 71 -17.69 5.82 -12.35
CA GLY A 71 -18.17 5.81 -10.97
C GLY A 71 -18.93 4.54 -10.57
N LEU A 72 -18.89 3.48 -11.39
CA LEU A 72 -19.59 2.23 -11.12
C LEU A 72 -18.83 1.32 -10.16
N VAL A 73 -17.51 1.38 -10.20
CA VAL A 73 -16.57 0.56 -9.43
C VAL A 73 -15.55 1.45 -8.75
N ARG A 74 -15.25 1.15 -7.49
CA ARG A 74 -14.06 1.60 -6.77
C ARG A 74 -13.11 0.43 -6.63
N ILE A 75 -11.82 0.64 -6.87
CA ILE A 75 -10.79 -0.36 -6.64
C ILE A 75 -9.86 0.06 -5.52
N GLU A 76 -9.54 -0.87 -4.63
CA GLU A 76 -8.53 -0.74 -3.58
C GLU A 76 -7.38 -1.69 -3.89
N PHE A 77 -6.17 -1.16 -3.97
CA PHE A 77 -4.96 -1.96 -4.12
C PHE A 77 -4.39 -2.27 -2.74
N ARG A 78 -4.16 -3.55 -2.46
CA ARG A 78 -3.62 -4.04 -1.20
C ARG A 78 -2.34 -4.80 -1.41
N HIS A 79 -1.38 -4.53 -0.56
CA HIS A 79 -0.06 -5.14 -0.64
C HIS A 79 -0.08 -6.59 -0.19
N PHE A 80 0.44 -7.47 -1.03
CA PHE A 80 0.66 -8.88 -0.71
C PHE A 80 2.04 -9.31 -1.19
N PRO A 81 3.13 -8.76 -0.61
CA PRO A 81 4.47 -9.04 -1.08
C PRO A 81 4.83 -10.52 -0.94
N LEU A 82 5.34 -11.11 -2.03
CA LEU A 82 5.75 -12.51 -2.09
C LEU A 82 7.22 -12.72 -1.69
N ASP A 83 8.02 -11.66 -1.76
CA ASP A 83 9.45 -11.64 -1.45
C ASP A 83 9.88 -10.28 -0.90
N LEU A 84 11.13 -10.15 -0.47
CA LEU A 84 11.66 -8.93 0.11
C LEU A 84 11.77 -7.77 -0.90
N ALA A 85 12.01 -8.06 -2.18
CA ALA A 85 12.03 -7.04 -3.23
C ALA A 85 10.62 -6.44 -3.43
N ALA A 86 9.58 -7.29 -3.48
CA ALA A 86 8.19 -6.85 -3.50
C ALA A 86 7.82 -6.05 -2.24
N PHE A 87 8.31 -6.46 -1.08
CA PHE A 87 8.06 -5.77 0.18
C PHE A 87 8.65 -4.35 0.17
N ASN A 88 9.91 -4.21 -0.24
CA ASN A 88 10.55 -2.90 -0.38
C ASN A 88 9.83 -2.03 -1.43
N ALA A 89 9.46 -2.60 -2.58
CA ALA A 89 8.71 -1.89 -3.61
C ALA A 89 7.32 -1.45 -3.11
N SER A 90 6.64 -2.26 -2.28
CA SER A 90 5.36 -1.91 -1.66
C SER A 90 5.50 -0.73 -0.70
N LYS A 91 6.58 -0.69 0.08
CA LYS A 91 6.88 0.46 0.96
C LYS A 91 7.08 1.74 0.14
N ILE A 92 7.81 1.65 -0.97
CA ILE A 92 7.99 2.78 -1.88
C ILE A 92 6.66 3.23 -2.52
N ALA A 93 5.83 2.29 -2.99
CA ALA A 93 4.53 2.62 -3.59
C ALA A 93 3.60 3.35 -2.61
N GLN A 94 3.72 3.05 -1.31
CA GLN A 94 2.90 3.64 -0.25
C GLN A 94 3.46 4.96 0.32
N CYS A 95 4.71 5.30 -0.01
CA CYS A 95 5.50 6.29 0.72
C CYS A 95 4.94 7.73 0.70
N ASN A 96 4.35 8.16 -0.41
CA ASN A 96 3.77 9.51 -0.50
C ASN A 96 2.52 9.69 0.36
N ASN A 97 1.92 8.60 0.80
CA ASN A 97 0.71 8.58 1.63
C ASN A 97 -0.43 9.47 1.08
N ASP A 98 -0.50 9.63 -0.23
CA ASP A 98 -1.51 10.42 -0.93
C ASP A 98 -2.74 9.62 -1.39
N GLY A 99 -2.66 8.28 -1.31
CA GLY A 99 -3.67 7.35 -1.78
C GLY A 99 -3.64 7.12 -3.30
N SER A 100 -2.66 7.70 -4.00
CA SER A 100 -2.50 7.60 -5.46
C SER A 100 -1.87 6.27 -5.88
N SER A 101 -2.33 5.71 -6.98
CA SER A 101 -1.77 4.54 -7.64
C SER A 101 -0.55 4.85 -8.54
N SER A 102 -0.14 6.10 -8.66
CA SER A 102 0.86 6.56 -9.64
C SER A 102 2.19 5.81 -9.54
N ILE A 103 2.78 5.73 -8.34
CA ILE A 103 4.06 5.01 -8.15
C ILE A 103 3.89 3.53 -8.42
N MET A 104 2.81 2.94 -7.95
CA MET A 104 2.51 1.52 -8.18
C MET A 104 2.38 1.20 -9.68
N ASN A 105 1.66 2.03 -10.44
CA ASN A 105 1.52 1.88 -11.89
C ASN A 105 2.86 2.01 -12.60
N THR A 106 3.71 2.96 -12.19
CA THR A 106 5.09 3.10 -12.69
C THR A 106 5.90 1.83 -12.42
N LEU A 107 5.81 1.28 -11.22
CA LEU A 107 6.53 0.05 -10.85
C LEU A 107 6.08 -1.16 -11.68
N TYR A 108 4.78 -1.34 -11.94
CA TYR A 108 4.29 -2.41 -12.80
C TYR A 108 4.71 -2.23 -14.26
N SER A 109 4.63 -1.02 -14.79
CA SER A 109 5.03 -0.74 -16.19
C SER A 109 6.50 -1.03 -16.44
N GLY A 110 7.34 -0.83 -15.44
CA GLY A 110 8.78 -1.09 -15.51
C GLY A 110 9.26 -2.35 -14.79
N GLN A 111 8.35 -3.26 -14.39
CA GLN A 111 8.67 -4.40 -13.52
C GLN A 111 9.91 -5.18 -13.97
N THR A 112 10.03 -5.51 -15.25
CA THR A 112 11.17 -6.26 -15.79
C THR A 112 12.50 -5.50 -15.72
N LYS A 113 12.48 -4.19 -15.58
CA LYS A 113 13.69 -3.37 -15.45
C LYS A 113 14.26 -3.41 -14.04
N TRP A 114 13.41 -3.49 -13.01
CA TRP A 114 13.83 -3.40 -11.62
C TRP A 114 13.64 -4.69 -10.80
N ALA A 115 12.59 -5.49 -11.07
CA ALA A 115 12.32 -6.74 -10.35
C ALA A 115 13.26 -7.86 -10.82
N ARG A 116 14.54 -7.64 -10.62
CA ARG A 116 15.63 -8.53 -11.03
C ARG A 116 16.78 -8.43 -10.02
N GLY A 117 17.73 -9.32 -10.13
CA GLY A 117 18.87 -9.47 -9.20
C GLY A 117 18.88 -10.86 -8.57
N LYS A 118 20.00 -11.22 -7.99
CA LYS A 118 20.18 -12.51 -7.30
C LYS A 118 19.94 -12.39 -5.80
N THR A 119 20.01 -11.17 -5.26
CA THR A 119 19.77 -10.88 -3.85
C THR A 119 18.75 -9.75 -3.69
N PRO A 120 18.09 -9.64 -2.53
CA PRO A 120 17.18 -8.53 -2.23
C PRO A 120 17.86 -7.17 -2.34
N GLU A 121 19.13 -7.08 -1.98
CA GLU A 121 19.92 -5.83 -2.02
C GLU A 121 20.15 -5.40 -3.48
N GLU A 122 20.48 -6.34 -4.36
CA GLU A 122 20.62 -6.05 -5.80
C GLU A 122 19.28 -5.58 -6.38
N ALA A 123 18.17 -6.27 -6.06
CA ALA A 123 16.84 -5.88 -6.51
C ALA A 123 16.45 -4.49 -6.01
N THR A 124 16.76 -4.17 -4.75
CA THR A 124 16.53 -2.84 -4.16
C THR A 124 17.36 -1.76 -4.87
N GLY A 125 18.60 -2.08 -5.25
CA GLY A 125 19.46 -1.18 -6.04
C GLY A 125 18.90 -0.93 -7.45
N TYR A 126 18.38 -1.95 -8.13
CA TYR A 126 17.70 -1.79 -9.41
C TYR A 126 16.41 -0.97 -9.29
N LEU A 127 15.63 -1.20 -8.22
CA LEU A 127 14.43 -0.43 -7.92
C LEU A 127 14.75 1.07 -7.77
N LYS A 128 15.75 1.41 -6.96
CA LYS A 128 16.20 2.80 -6.77
C LYS A 128 16.58 3.46 -8.08
N LYS A 129 17.47 2.81 -8.84
CA LYS A 129 17.93 3.31 -10.13
C LYS A 129 16.78 3.47 -11.15
N PHE A 130 15.82 2.56 -11.14
CA PHE A 130 14.65 2.65 -12.00
C PHE A 130 13.80 3.88 -11.67
N LEU A 131 13.48 4.10 -10.39
CA LEU A 131 12.66 5.24 -9.94
C LEU A 131 13.34 6.59 -10.22
N GLU A 132 14.66 6.66 -10.04
CA GLU A 132 15.45 7.84 -10.43
C GLU A 132 15.31 8.13 -11.93
N GLY A 133 15.38 7.10 -12.78
CA GLY A 133 15.20 7.20 -14.23
C GLY A 133 13.80 7.61 -14.67
N GLU A 134 12.78 7.26 -13.91
CA GLU A 134 11.38 7.65 -14.17
C GLU A 134 10.99 8.98 -13.48
N ASN A 135 11.95 9.70 -12.88
CA ASN A 135 11.73 10.95 -12.14
C ASN A 135 10.67 10.85 -11.03
N VAL A 136 10.58 9.71 -10.37
CA VAL A 136 9.68 9.52 -9.24
C VAL A 136 10.28 10.19 -8.00
N ASN A 137 9.61 11.23 -7.52
CA ASN A 137 10.08 12.00 -6.37
C ASN A 137 9.67 11.35 -5.05
N VAL A 138 10.53 10.50 -4.51
CA VAL A 138 10.38 9.88 -3.18
C VAL A 138 11.72 9.91 -2.43
N ASN A 139 11.66 10.08 -1.12
CA ASN A 139 12.85 9.88 -0.29
C ASN A 139 13.02 8.37 -0.05
N PHE A 140 13.76 7.71 -0.94
CA PHE A 140 13.89 6.26 -1.00
C PHE A 140 14.29 5.63 0.35
N GLU A 141 15.32 6.17 1.01
CA GLU A 141 15.83 5.62 2.28
C GLU A 141 14.82 5.82 3.43
N LYS A 142 14.16 6.99 3.49
CA LYS A 142 13.08 7.25 4.44
C LYS A 142 11.94 6.26 4.27
N CYS A 143 11.49 6.05 3.03
CA CYS A 143 10.41 5.10 2.72
C CYS A 143 10.74 3.68 3.19
N LEU A 144 11.97 3.23 2.95
CA LEU A 144 12.40 1.89 3.36
C LEU A 144 12.55 1.74 4.88
N SER A 145 12.85 2.82 5.60
CA SER A 145 13.01 2.81 7.06
C SER A 145 11.74 3.16 7.84
N ASP A 146 10.66 3.55 7.15
CA ASP A 146 9.41 3.95 7.77
C ASP A 146 8.67 2.75 8.36
N LYS A 147 8.60 2.71 9.68
CA LYS A 147 7.98 1.59 10.41
C LYS A 147 6.46 1.55 10.26
N ALA A 148 5.81 2.71 10.16
CA ALA A 148 4.35 2.76 9.99
C ALA A 148 3.94 2.19 8.62
N ILE A 149 4.68 2.54 7.55
CA ILE A 149 4.48 1.97 6.21
C ILE A 149 4.80 0.47 6.20
N GLU A 150 5.88 0.06 6.88
CA GLU A 150 6.24 -1.34 7.02
C GLU A 150 5.11 -2.16 7.64
N ASP A 151 4.61 -1.72 8.79
CA ASP A 151 3.51 -2.38 9.48
C ASP A 151 2.23 -2.39 8.66
N TYR A 152 1.96 -1.31 7.93
CA TYR A 152 0.81 -1.22 7.02
C TYR A 152 0.87 -2.28 5.92
N VAL A 153 2.02 -2.41 5.23
CA VAL A 153 2.22 -3.41 4.16
C VAL A 153 2.09 -4.83 4.70
N LEU A 154 2.65 -5.11 5.88
CA LEU A 154 2.52 -6.42 6.53
C LEU A 154 1.09 -6.72 6.95
N ASN A 155 0.38 -5.73 7.49
CA ASN A 155 -1.02 -5.88 7.90
C ASN A 155 -1.94 -6.15 6.70
N ASP A 156 -1.71 -5.52 5.54
CA ASP A 156 -2.44 -5.83 4.32
C ASP A 156 -2.33 -7.32 3.95
N ARG A 157 -1.12 -7.86 4.00
CA ARG A 157 -0.90 -9.28 3.72
C ARG A 157 -1.56 -10.18 4.76
N ILE A 158 -1.43 -9.87 6.05
CA ILE A 158 -2.04 -10.63 7.15
C ILE A 158 -3.56 -10.62 7.03
N ASP A 159 -4.16 -9.47 6.75
CA ASP A 159 -5.59 -9.32 6.54
C ASP A 159 -6.09 -10.12 5.33
N GLY A 160 -5.34 -10.09 4.23
CA GLY A 160 -5.66 -10.88 3.04
C GLY A 160 -5.73 -12.38 3.34
N VAL A 161 -4.73 -12.90 4.07
CA VAL A 161 -4.74 -14.30 4.49
C VAL A 161 -5.90 -14.60 5.43
N LYS A 162 -6.11 -13.78 6.47
CA LYS A 162 -7.11 -14.05 7.51
C LYS A 162 -8.55 -13.89 7.05
N LYS A 163 -8.84 -12.86 6.23
CA LYS A 163 -10.21 -12.51 5.86
C LYS A 163 -10.67 -13.20 4.58
N PHE A 164 -9.75 -13.41 3.64
CA PHE A 164 -10.08 -13.87 2.30
C PHE A 164 -9.26 -15.10 1.85
N GLU A 165 -8.49 -15.71 2.75
CA GLU A 165 -7.65 -16.87 2.43
C GLU A 165 -6.77 -16.63 1.18
N VAL A 166 -6.21 -15.42 1.06
CA VAL A 166 -5.32 -15.08 -0.05
C VAL A 166 -4.03 -15.91 0.08
N ASN A 167 -3.70 -16.66 -0.95
CA ASN A 167 -2.51 -17.52 -1.02
C ASN A 167 -1.74 -17.38 -2.35
N ALA A 168 -2.24 -16.55 -3.26
CA ALA A 168 -1.61 -16.26 -4.55
C ALA A 168 -1.94 -14.82 -4.97
N THR A 169 -1.16 -14.27 -5.93
CA THR A 169 -1.39 -12.95 -6.49
C THR A 169 -1.45 -12.98 -8.01
N PRO A 170 -2.27 -12.14 -8.64
CA PRO A 170 -3.27 -11.29 -7.99
C PRO A 170 -4.47 -12.10 -7.49
N THR A 171 -5.02 -11.71 -6.33
CA THR A 171 -6.32 -12.20 -5.85
C THR A 171 -7.29 -11.03 -5.84
N ILE A 172 -8.42 -11.18 -6.51
CA ILE A 172 -9.46 -10.16 -6.65
C ILE A 172 -10.65 -10.51 -5.76
N ILE A 173 -11.06 -9.56 -4.92
CA ILE A 173 -12.25 -9.65 -4.08
C ILE A 173 -13.25 -8.62 -4.59
N ILE A 174 -14.49 -9.00 -4.82
CA ILE A 174 -15.55 -8.11 -5.31
C ILE A 174 -16.71 -8.16 -4.32
N ASN A 175 -17.04 -7.04 -3.68
CA ASN A 175 -18.05 -6.96 -2.65
C ASN A 175 -17.94 -8.14 -1.65
N ASP A 176 -16.75 -8.27 -1.04
CA ASP A 176 -16.37 -9.29 -0.05
C ASP A 176 -16.37 -10.75 -0.54
N LYS A 177 -16.50 -10.98 -1.84
CA LYS A 177 -16.46 -12.33 -2.42
C LYS A 177 -15.23 -12.50 -3.32
N LYS A 178 -14.48 -13.57 -3.10
CA LYS A 178 -13.35 -13.90 -3.97
C LYS A 178 -13.84 -14.19 -5.39
N PHE A 179 -13.22 -13.54 -6.38
CA PHE A 179 -13.46 -13.81 -7.78
C PHE A 179 -12.73 -15.11 -8.17
N ASP A 180 -13.49 -16.14 -8.52
CA ASP A 180 -13.04 -17.53 -8.72
C ASP A 180 -12.81 -17.92 -10.18
N LYS A 181 -13.00 -16.99 -11.13
CA LYS A 181 -12.82 -17.24 -12.56
C LYS A 181 -11.43 -16.83 -13.02
N ALA A 182 -11.04 -17.33 -14.20
CA ALA A 182 -9.82 -16.88 -14.84
C ALA A 182 -9.83 -15.34 -14.96
N LEU A 183 -8.79 -14.71 -14.42
CA LEU A 183 -8.68 -13.25 -14.36
C LEU A 183 -8.30 -12.71 -15.76
N ASN A 184 -9.31 -12.33 -16.48
CA ASN A 184 -9.22 -11.58 -17.72
C ASN A 184 -10.39 -10.60 -17.82
N TYR A 185 -10.26 -9.59 -18.68
CA TYR A 185 -11.25 -8.53 -18.76
C TYR A 185 -12.66 -9.05 -19.11
N LYS A 186 -12.78 -10.01 -20.03
CA LYS A 186 -14.07 -10.58 -20.43
C LYS A 186 -14.85 -11.20 -19.27
N ASN A 187 -14.17 -11.99 -18.45
CA ASN A 187 -14.79 -12.65 -17.30
C ASN A 187 -15.13 -11.65 -16.21
N LEU A 188 -14.23 -10.69 -15.96
CA LEU A 188 -14.43 -9.64 -14.96
C LEU A 188 -15.61 -8.74 -15.36
N LYS A 189 -15.64 -8.26 -16.60
CA LYS A 189 -16.74 -7.47 -17.16
C LYS A 189 -18.10 -8.18 -17.00
N LYS A 190 -18.18 -9.43 -17.44
CA LYS A 190 -19.41 -10.24 -17.31
C LYS A 190 -19.87 -10.42 -15.86
N TYR A 191 -18.93 -10.44 -14.92
CA TYR A 191 -19.25 -10.53 -13.50
C TYR A 191 -19.79 -9.21 -12.96
N LEU A 192 -19.11 -8.10 -13.26
CA LEU A 192 -19.48 -6.76 -12.80
C LEU A 192 -20.84 -6.31 -13.37
N GLU A 193 -21.10 -6.59 -14.65
CA GLU A 193 -22.40 -6.27 -15.31
C GLU A 193 -23.62 -6.94 -14.65
N LYS A 194 -23.42 -7.98 -13.85
CA LYS A 194 -24.50 -8.61 -13.07
C LYS A 194 -24.76 -7.96 -11.72
N LEU A 195 -23.84 -7.09 -11.27
CA LEU A 195 -23.92 -6.41 -9.99
C LEU A 195 -24.42 -4.96 -10.12
N ILE A 196 -24.44 -4.42 -11.35
CA ILE A 196 -24.98 -3.10 -11.68
C ILE A 196 -26.49 -3.17 -11.84
#